data_61920a49305d857e072cd66b3ae36532
#
_entry.id   61920a49305d857e072cd66b3ae36532
#
_cell.length_a   1.000
_cell.length_b   1.000
_cell.length_c   1.000
_cell.angle_alpha   90.00
_cell.angle_beta   90.00
_cell.angle_gamma   90.00
#
_symmetry.space_group_name_H-M   'P 1'
#
loop_
_entity.id
_entity.type
_entity.pdbx_description
1 polymer ?
#
loop_
_entity_poly.entity_id
_entity_poly.type
_entity_poly.pdbx_seq_one_letter_code
_entity_poly.pdbx_strand_id
1 'polypeptide(L)'
;MSPAFFLLAAAALAIPVAASATSADLLRHLSASTIVTVSDGDFVGQTYATGRLAPAAAGFRDLLSVLSLKDGQLVIANLPVSNSVTAAPEILALDRQGRTAFVTERLGPRPEGGQTIRDLPPGNRLFAVDLTDKGQPRLADTAEIAPFPEALAVSPDGSRVALVSNTSEASFVQLVPYHDGRFREIFRFNLADLGVEGASEGPRGGVTATNVQWHPSGRFIAVNINTQNRVAFFEVADREGRPELQLWGNMVEVGADPFVGRFTPDGRFYITSDWGRNFSATSLEGRVPDRPSAISVIRLADPSASREIRHERISSAETDVASEGLAVSPDGRYVATVNMRGTAFPVDGERFQREATVTLLSLDGETGALTKIGDYPFEGVLPEGGVFDLTGDHFLATVFHGHESAGEANGPGLEVFRLVKGNNPGLQRLGRIPLPHGVHHVDLTSG
;
A
#
# COMPACT_ATOMS: atom_id res chain seq x y z
N MET A 1 -37.31 65.40 -30.04
CA MET A 1 -37.37 64.25 -29.10
C MET A 1 -36.30 63.28 -29.52
N SER A 2 -35.14 63.32 -28.86
CA SER A 2 -34.04 62.35 -29.12
C SER A 2 -34.06 61.29 -28.05
N PRO A 3 -33.86 59.99 -28.37
CA PRO A 3 -33.75 58.95 -27.38
C PRO A 3 -32.31 58.87 -26.91
N ALA A 4 -32.09 58.88 -25.58
CA ALA A 4 -30.83 58.65 -24.93
C ALA A 4 -30.52 57.14 -24.87
N PHE A 5 -29.41 56.72 -25.43
CA PHE A 5 -28.89 55.37 -25.27
C PHE A 5 -28.12 55.27 -23.95
N PHE A 6 -28.60 54.43 -23.04
CA PHE A 6 -27.80 53.98 -21.85
C PHE A 6 -26.93 52.82 -22.25
N LEU A 7 -25.61 53.04 -22.24
CA LEU A 7 -24.62 51.94 -22.26
C LEU A 7 -24.48 51.35 -20.84
N LEU A 8 -24.92 50.12 -20.65
CA LEU A 8 -24.53 49.32 -19.48
C LEU A 8 -23.13 48.77 -19.70
N ALA A 9 -22.16 49.22 -18.92
CA ALA A 9 -20.83 48.59 -18.83
C ALA A 9 -20.92 47.36 -17.91
N ALA A 10 -20.78 46.16 -18.48
CA ALA A 10 -20.64 44.93 -17.73
C ALA A 10 -19.21 44.85 -17.19
N ALA A 11 -19.03 45.05 -15.89
CA ALA A 11 -17.76 44.75 -15.22
C ALA A 11 -17.57 43.22 -15.10
N ALA A 12 -16.64 42.64 -15.86
CA ALA A 12 -16.22 41.28 -15.69
C ALA A 12 -15.41 41.17 -14.39
N LEU A 13 -16.01 40.54 -13.38
CA LEU A 13 -15.27 40.10 -12.20
C LEU A 13 -14.30 38.96 -12.63
N ALA A 14 -13.02 39.27 -12.70
CA ALA A 14 -11.98 38.27 -12.82
C ALA A 14 -11.92 37.48 -11.50
N ILE A 15 -12.42 36.25 -11.51
CA ILE A 15 -12.21 35.30 -10.42
C ILE A 15 -10.71 34.97 -10.43
N PRO A 16 -9.95 35.24 -9.36
CA PRO A 16 -8.55 34.85 -9.31
C PRO A 16 -8.47 33.31 -9.40
N VAL A 17 -7.85 32.80 -10.46
CA VAL A 17 -7.43 31.40 -10.54
C VAL A 17 -6.39 31.22 -9.44
N ALA A 18 -6.71 30.49 -8.40
CA ALA A 18 -5.75 30.13 -7.36
C ALA A 18 -4.55 29.44 -8.05
N ALA A 19 -3.36 30.01 -7.87
CA ALA A 19 -2.14 29.38 -8.36
C ALA A 19 -2.04 27.97 -7.75
N SER A 20 -1.83 26.96 -8.58
CA SER A 20 -1.59 25.58 -8.11
C SER A 20 -0.37 25.58 -7.21
N ALA A 21 -0.47 24.91 -6.06
CA ALA A 21 0.65 24.74 -5.15
C ALA A 21 1.83 24.06 -5.88
N THR A 22 3.05 24.52 -5.68
CA THR A 22 4.23 23.84 -6.23
C THR A 22 4.48 22.53 -5.48
N SER A 23 5.20 21.61 -6.10
CA SER A 23 5.57 20.33 -5.43
C SER A 23 6.36 20.56 -4.13
N ALA A 24 7.18 21.61 -4.07
CA ALA A 24 7.87 22.00 -2.85
C ALA A 24 6.90 22.54 -1.77
N ASP A 25 5.85 23.25 -2.16
CA ASP A 25 4.81 23.71 -1.22
C ASP A 25 4.01 22.53 -0.69
N LEU A 26 3.63 21.58 -1.56
CA LEU A 26 2.96 20.35 -1.13
C LEU A 26 3.81 19.59 -0.10
N LEU A 27 5.10 19.42 -0.37
CA LEU A 27 5.99 18.71 0.55
C LEU A 27 6.15 19.44 1.90
N ARG A 28 6.16 20.78 1.92
CA ARG A 28 6.22 21.56 3.17
C ARG A 28 5.00 21.40 4.06
N HIS A 29 3.86 21.09 3.49
CA HIS A 29 2.63 20.83 4.28
C HIS A 29 2.67 19.48 4.99
N LEU A 30 3.44 18.52 4.47
CA LEU A 30 3.48 17.17 5.03
C LEU A 30 4.32 17.10 6.30
N SER A 31 3.78 16.48 7.32
CA SER A 31 4.51 16.14 8.54
C SER A 31 5.23 14.81 8.35
N ALA A 32 6.43 14.87 7.80
CA ALA A 32 7.32 13.72 7.64
C ALA A 32 8.78 14.22 7.51
N SER A 33 9.73 13.47 8.05
CA SER A 33 11.15 13.76 7.85
C SER A 33 11.73 12.98 6.67
N THR A 34 11.18 11.80 6.40
CA THR A 34 11.57 10.93 5.29
C THR A 34 10.30 10.42 4.60
N ILE A 35 10.22 10.60 3.29
CA ILE A 35 9.18 10.03 2.44
C ILE A 35 9.90 9.23 1.37
N VAL A 36 9.53 7.95 1.25
CA VAL A 36 10.13 7.02 0.31
C VAL A 36 9.04 6.36 -0.52
N THR A 37 9.30 6.20 -1.81
CA THR A 37 8.43 5.48 -2.72
C THR A 37 9.21 4.41 -3.49
N VAL A 38 8.53 3.40 -3.99
CA VAL A 38 9.06 2.48 -4.99
C VAL A 38 8.24 2.56 -6.27
N SER A 39 8.94 2.38 -7.39
CA SER A 39 8.40 2.43 -8.75
C SER A 39 8.79 1.17 -9.50
N ASP A 40 7.81 0.53 -10.16
CA ASP A 40 8.01 -0.62 -11.05
C ASP A 40 8.17 -0.13 -12.49
N GLY A 41 9.26 -0.48 -13.13
CA GLY A 41 9.57 -0.11 -14.51
C GLY A 41 9.03 -1.09 -15.56
N ASP A 42 8.56 -2.26 -15.16
CA ASP A 42 8.11 -3.30 -16.07
C ASP A 42 6.63 -3.22 -16.43
N PHE A 43 5.81 -2.59 -15.57
CA PHE A 43 4.36 -2.56 -15.71
C PHE A 43 3.83 -1.25 -16.32
N VAL A 44 2.64 -1.36 -16.90
CA VAL A 44 1.71 -0.27 -17.20
C VAL A 44 0.32 -0.69 -16.71
N GLY A 45 -0.60 0.24 -16.52
CA GLY A 45 -1.94 -0.09 -16.01
C GLY A 45 -2.59 -1.25 -16.76
N GLN A 46 -2.54 -1.26 -18.09
CA GLN A 46 -3.11 -2.33 -18.92
C GLN A 46 -2.46 -3.71 -18.72
N THR A 47 -1.32 -3.80 -18.05
CA THR A 47 -0.70 -5.10 -17.71
C THR A 47 -1.65 -5.95 -16.84
N TYR A 48 -2.45 -5.32 -15.99
CA TYR A 48 -3.47 -5.99 -15.19
C TYR A 48 -4.56 -6.71 -16.01
N ALA A 49 -4.90 -6.18 -17.18
CA ALA A 49 -5.88 -6.79 -18.07
C ALA A 49 -5.26 -7.74 -19.10
N THR A 50 -4.09 -7.39 -19.61
CA THR A 50 -3.48 -8.07 -20.79
C THR A 50 -2.33 -9.00 -20.42
N GLY A 51 -1.70 -8.81 -19.29
CA GLY A 51 -0.44 -9.48 -18.90
C GLY A 51 0.78 -9.00 -19.71
N ARG A 52 0.65 -7.98 -20.56
CA ARG A 52 1.77 -7.42 -21.34
C ARG A 52 2.52 -6.38 -20.52
N LEU A 53 3.84 -6.46 -20.55
CA LEU A 53 4.72 -5.50 -19.91
C LEU A 53 4.80 -4.18 -20.68
N ALA A 54 5.30 -3.14 -20.03
CA ALA A 54 5.63 -1.87 -20.66
C ALA A 54 6.56 -2.09 -21.87
N PRO A 55 6.45 -1.28 -22.95
CA PRO A 55 7.42 -1.34 -24.04
C PRO A 55 8.84 -1.10 -23.52
N ALA A 56 9.79 -1.98 -23.83
CA ALA A 56 11.20 -1.83 -23.41
C ALA A 56 11.81 -0.48 -23.85
N ALA A 57 11.36 0.05 -24.99
CA ALA A 57 11.79 1.35 -25.51
C ALA A 57 11.34 2.54 -24.65
N ALA A 58 10.39 2.36 -23.71
CA ALA A 58 9.96 3.41 -22.80
C ALA A 58 11.06 3.78 -21.77
N GLY A 59 12.00 2.85 -21.53
CA GLY A 59 13.16 3.10 -20.66
C GLY A 59 12.81 3.26 -19.19
N PHE A 60 11.64 2.81 -18.76
CA PHE A 60 11.24 2.80 -17.35
C PHE A 60 12.14 1.88 -16.54
N ARG A 61 12.26 2.16 -15.25
CA ARG A 61 13.16 1.41 -14.35
C ARG A 61 12.53 1.23 -12.99
N ASP A 62 12.88 0.13 -12.34
CA ASP A 62 12.63 -0.09 -10.93
C ASP A 62 13.47 0.86 -10.10
N LEU A 63 12.81 1.66 -9.27
CA LEU A 63 13.45 2.71 -8.46
C LEU A 63 12.91 2.72 -7.04
N LEU A 64 13.81 3.02 -6.10
CA LEU A 64 13.46 3.60 -4.81
C LEU A 64 13.74 5.10 -4.89
N SER A 65 12.76 5.94 -4.54
CA SER A 65 12.88 7.40 -4.58
C SER A 65 12.72 7.97 -3.18
N VAL A 66 13.67 8.82 -2.77
CA VAL A 66 13.64 9.55 -1.50
C VAL A 66 13.31 11.00 -1.77
N LEU A 67 12.23 11.50 -1.17
CA LEU A 67 11.81 12.89 -1.29
C LEU A 67 12.30 13.69 -0.10
N SER A 68 12.92 14.84 -0.37
CA SER A 68 13.40 15.76 0.65
C SER A 68 13.31 17.21 0.19
N LEU A 69 13.39 18.13 1.13
CA LEU A 69 13.56 19.57 0.83
C LEU A 69 15.02 19.97 1.07
N LYS A 70 15.66 20.56 0.07
CA LYS A 70 16.97 21.19 0.17
C LYS A 70 16.86 22.63 -0.27
N ASP A 71 17.24 23.57 0.59
CA ASP A 71 17.13 25.02 0.33
C ASP A 71 15.72 25.46 -0.12
N GLY A 72 14.69 24.78 0.44
CA GLY A 72 13.28 25.03 0.10
C GLY A 72 12.81 24.46 -1.25
N GLN A 73 13.65 23.73 -1.96
CA GLN A 73 13.36 23.05 -3.22
C GLN A 73 13.15 21.57 -3.01
N LEU A 74 12.21 20.98 -3.75
CA LEU A 74 12.04 19.51 -3.77
C LEU A 74 13.27 18.88 -4.44
N VAL A 75 13.87 17.93 -3.74
CA VAL A 75 14.92 17.04 -4.27
C VAL A 75 14.40 15.61 -4.21
N ILE A 76 14.50 14.89 -5.31
CA ILE A 76 14.17 13.48 -5.42
C ILE A 76 15.47 12.72 -5.74
N ALA A 77 15.92 11.91 -4.78
CA ALA A 77 17.08 11.05 -4.96
C ALA A 77 16.60 9.63 -5.34
N ASN A 78 17.07 9.12 -6.47
CA ASN A 78 16.65 7.82 -7.00
C ASN A 78 17.78 6.79 -6.88
N LEU A 79 17.44 5.59 -6.42
CA LEU A 79 18.30 4.42 -6.39
C LEU A 79 17.65 3.27 -7.17
N PRO A 80 18.31 2.65 -8.15
CA PRO A 80 17.81 1.43 -8.77
C PRO A 80 17.69 0.29 -7.74
N VAL A 81 16.47 -0.17 -7.50
CA VAL A 81 16.16 -1.30 -6.61
C VAL A 81 15.05 -2.10 -7.28
N SER A 82 15.30 -3.39 -7.55
CA SER A 82 14.30 -4.26 -8.13
C SER A 82 13.09 -4.38 -7.22
N ASN A 83 11.92 -4.23 -7.77
CA ASN A 83 10.65 -4.34 -7.07
C ASN A 83 9.56 -4.81 -8.05
N SER A 84 8.34 -5.02 -7.60
CA SER A 84 7.26 -5.49 -8.46
C SER A 84 5.90 -5.10 -7.91
N VAL A 85 5.05 -4.59 -8.79
CA VAL A 85 3.68 -4.20 -8.50
C VAL A 85 2.68 -5.36 -8.50
N THR A 86 3.10 -6.58 -8.85
CA THR A 86 2.19 -7.74 -8.97
C THR A 86 1.74 -8.32 -7.62
N ALA A 87 2.19 -7.78 -6.51
CA ALA A 87 1.76 -8.14 -5.16
C ALA A 87 0.89 -7.03 -4.57
N ALA A 88 0.38 -7.26 -3.35
CA ALA A 88 -0.17 -6.17 -2.55
C ALA A 88 0.85 -5.04 -2.42
N PRO A 89 0.44 -3.76 -2.37
CA PRO A 89 1.35 -2.62 -2.37
C PRO A 89 2.13 -2.46 -1.03
N GLU A 90 2.60 -3.56 -0.47
CA GLU A 90 3.24 -3.65 0.85
C GLU A 90 4.69 -4.15 0.75
N ILE A 91 5.38 -3.82 -0.33
CA ILE A 91 6.74 -4.27 -0.58
C ILE A 91 7.83 -3.28 -0.15
N LEU A 92 7.45 -2.18 0.48
CA LEU A 92 8.32 -1.17 1.08
C LEU A 92 7.93 -0.98 2.54
N ALA A 93 8.90 -0.92 3.44
CA ALA A 93 8.72 -0.43 4.80
C ALA A 93 9.98 0.28 5.29
N LEU A 94 9.78 1.33 6.09
CA LEU A 94 10.86 2.07 6.73
C LEU A 94 11.09 1.60 8.16
N ASP A 95 12.33 1.66 8.63
CA ASP A 95 12.56 1.61 10.06
C ASP A 95 11.98 2.87 10.73
N ARG A 96 11.65 2.78 12.00
CA ARG A 96 11.00 3.88 12.73
C ARG A 96 11.80 5.18 12.72
N GLN A 97 13.12 5.11 12.56
CA GLN A 97 13.99 6.27 12.49
C GLN A 97 14.16 6.83 11.07
N GLY A 98 13.59 6.19 10.05
CA GLY A 98 13.74 6.60 8.65
C GLY A 98 15.16 6.53 8.12
N ARG A 99 16.00 5.67 8.70
CA ARG A 99 17.40 5.49 8.30
C ARG A 99 17.60 4.31 7.37
N THR A 100 16.66 3.37 7.36
CA THR A 100 16.70 2.18 6.52
C THR A 100 15.35 1.96 5.86
N ALA A 101 15.35 1.77 4.54
CA ALA A 101 14.21 1.25 3.81
C ALA A 101 14.44 -0.23 3.48
N PHE A 102 13.40 -1.05 3.65
CA PHE A 102 13.38 -2.45 3.24
C PHE A 102 12.46 -2.62 2.06
N VAL A 103 12.92 -3.34 1.03
CA VAL A 103 12.17 -3.58 -0.21
C VAL A 103 12.28 -5.05 -0.59
N THR A 104 11.17 -5.63 -1.07
CA THR A 104 11.17 -6.96 -1.70
C THR A 104 10.83 -6.87 -3.17
N GLU A 105 11.22 -7.89 -3.92
CA GLU A 105 10.80 -8.10 -5.31
C GLU A 105 9.98 -9.40 -5.40
N ARG A 106 8.74 -9.32 -5.84
CA ARG A 106 7.92 -10.50 -6.08
C ARG A 106 8.29 -11.21 -7.38
N LEU A 107 8.54 -10.42 -8.40
CA LEU A 107 9.11 -10.88 -9.67
C LEU A 107 10.48 -10.25 -9.83
N GLY A 108 11.41 -11.01 -10.36
CA GLY A 108 12.78 -10.58 -10.59
C GLY A 108 12.92 -9.77 -11.88
N PRO A 109 14.15 -9.29 -12.18
CA PRO A 109 14.41 -8.41 -13.31
C PRO A 109 13.98 -9.02 -14.65
N ARG A 110 13.43 -8.16 -15.49
CA ARG A 110 12.99 -8.52 -16.84
C ARG A 110 14.14 -9.03 -17.70
N PRO A 111 14.05 -10.26 -18.24
CA PRO A 111 15.04 -10.78 -19.16
C PRO A 111 14.98 -10.07 -20.53
N GLU A 112 16.09 -10.14 -21.26
CA GLU A 112 16.13 -9.62 -22.64
C GLU A 112 15.02 -10.28 -23.50
N GLY A 113 14.23 -9.46 -24.18
CA GLY A 113 13.13 -9.91 -25.01
C GLY A 113 11.84 -10.29 -24.27
N GLY A 114 11.80 -10.26 -22.94
CA GLY A 114 10.59 -10.49 -22.16
C GLY A 114 9.49 -9.46 -22.48
N GLN A 115 8.26 -9.91 -22.69
CA GLN A 115 7.13 -9.07 -23.11
C GLN A 115 5.89 -9.21 -22.24
N THR A 116 5.85 -10.24 -21.39
CA THR A 116 4.69 -10.57 -20.56
C THR A 116 5.10 -10.84 -19.12
N ILE A 117 4.16 -10.77 -18.19
CA ILE A 117 4.38 -11.11 -16.77
C ILE A 117 4.99 -12.53 -16.64
N ARG A 118 4.63 -13.46 -17.53
CA ARG A 118 5.12 -14.85 -17.47
C ARG A 118 6.60 -14.98 -17.82
N ASP A 119 7.18 -13.99 -18.48
CA ASP A 119 8.60 -13.97 -18.83
C ASP A 119 9.47 -13.50 -17.66
N LEU A 120 8.87 -12.86 -16.64
CA LEU A 120 9.58 -12.42 -15.45
C LEU A 120 9.89 -13.61 -14.54
N PRO A 121 11.14 -13.76 -14.06
CA PRO A 121 11.50 -14.83 -13.15
C PRO A 121 10.89 -14.57 -11.75
N PRO A 122 10.76 -15.61 -10.90
CA PRO A 122 10.43 -15.42 -9.50
C PRO A 122 11.44 -14.50 -8.82
N GLY A 123 10.94 -13.47 -8.11
CA GLY A 123 11.76 -12.67 -7.22
C GLY A 123 11.98 -13.41 -5.89
N ASN A 124 13.15 -13.22 -5.29
CA ASN A 124 13.53 -13.87 -4.03
C ASN A 124 14.51 -13.03 -3.21
N ARG A 125 14.52 -11.71 -3.39
CA ARG A 125 15.45 -10.82 -2.70
C ARG A 125 14.73 -9.88 -1.75
N LEU A 126 15.37 -9.64 -0.61
CA LEU A 126 15.05 -8.58 0.34
C LEU A 126 16.25 -7.61 0.36
N PHE A 127 15.99 -6.35 0.10
CA PHE A 127 16.98 -5.29 0.07
C PHE A 127 16.87 -4.42 1.32
N ALA A 128 18.01 -4.01 1.88
CA ALA A 128 18.12 -2.94 2.87
C ALA A 128 18.82 -1.74 2.21
N VAL A 129 18.17 -0.59 2.23
CA VAL A 129 18.70 0.66 1.67
C VAL A 129 19.00 1.64 2.81
N ASP A 130 20.24 2.09 2.89
CA ASP A 130 20.68 3.12 3.84
C ASP A 130 20.21 4.49 3.36
N LEU A 131 19.44 5.18 4.21
CA LEU A 131 18.87 6.50 4.01
C LEU A 131 19.49 7.57 4.91
N THR A 132 20.61 7.29 5.57
CA THR A 132 21.28 8.26 6.46
C THR A 132 21.67 9.53 5.74
N ASP A 133 22.04 9.43 4.45
CA ASP A 133 22.10 10.54 3.52
C ASP A 133 20.91 10.46 2.53
N LYS A 134 19.87 11.26 2.79
CA LYS A 134 18.65 11.27 1.97
C LYS A 134 18.90 11.73 0.53
N GLY A 135 19.97 12.46 0.28
CA GLY A 135 20.38 12.88 -1.06
C GLY A 135 21.16 11.82 -1.83
N GLN A 136 21.63 10.77 -1.14
CA GLN A 136 22.44 9.70 -1.72
C GLN A 136 22.08 8.34 -1.08
N PRO A 137 20.83 7.86 -1.28
CA PRO A 137 20.45 6.52 -0.80
C PRO A 137 21.36 5.47 -1.42
N ARG A 138 21.69 4.42 -0.65
CA ARG A 138 22.59 3.35 -1.11
C ARG A 138 22.14 1.99 -0.61
N LEU A 139 22.38 0.96 -1.41
CA LEU A 139 22.16 -0.42 -1.00
C LEU A 139 23.13 -0.76 0.15
N ALA A 140 22.59 -1.13 1.30
CA ALA A 140 23.35 -1.54 2.48
C ALA A 140 23.59 -3.05 2.50
N ASP A 141 22.53 -3.83 2.21
CA ASP A 141 22.60 -5.29 2.20
C ASP A 141 21.51 -5.91 1.33
N THR A 142 21.69 -7.19 0.98
CA THR A 142 20.70 -7.99 0.26
C THR A 142 20.67 -9.39 0.84
N ALA A 143 19.48 -9.93 1.10
CA ALA A 143 19.26 -11.29 1.55
C ALA A 143 18.45 -12.09 0.54
N GLU A 144 18.76 -13.38 0.39
CA GLU A 144 17.98 -14.32 -0.40
C GLU A 144 16.88 -14.93 0.47
N ILE A 145 15.62 -14.66 0.13
CA ILE A 145 14.41 -15.09 0.83
C ILE A 145 13.69 -16.20 0.04
N ALA A 146 12.59 -16.72 0.57
CA ALA A 146 11.73 -17.61 -0.22
C ALA A 146 11.11 -16.84 -1.40
N PRO A 147 10.99 -17.48 -2.59
CA PRO A 147 10.48 -16.81 -3.78
C PRO A 147 9.02 -16.36 -3.65
N PHE A 148 8.64 -15.42 -4.52
CA PHE A 148 7.33 -14.79 -4.57
C PHE A 148 6.91 -14.14 -3.23
N PRO A 149 7.72 -13.22 -2.68
CA PRO A 149 7.27 -12.42 -1.54
C PRO A 149 6.09 -11.54 -1.95
N GLU A 150 5.08 -11.42 -1.06
CA GLU A 150 3.87 -10.63 -1.31
C GLU A 150 3.86 -9.33 -0.49
N ALA A 151 4.36 -9.39 0.74
CA ALA A 151 4.38 -8.25 1.62
C ALA A 151 5.50 -8.36 2.66
N LEU A 152 5.91 -7.21 3.20
CA LEU A 152 6.82 -7.12 4.33
C LEU A 152 6.36 -6.08 5.35
N ALA A 153 6.81 -6.22 6.59
CA ALA A 153 6.64 -5.23 7.65
C ALA A 153 7.85 -5.24 8.59
N VAL A 154 8.23 -4.08 9.09
CA VAL A 154 9.34 -3.92 10.05
C VAL A 154 8.78 -3.94 11.48
N SER A 155 9.45 -4.67 12.39
CA SER A 155 9.08 -4.66 13.81
C SER A 155 9.20 -3.25 14.41
N PRO A 156 8.38 -2.90 15.43
CA PRO A 156 8.38 -1.55 16.01
C PRO A 156 9.73 -1.11 16.58
N ASP A 157 10.60 -2.05 16.95
CA ASP A 157 11.97 -1.80 17.42
C ASP A 157 13.01 -1.74 16.29
N GLY A 158 12.59 -2.01 15.03
CA GLY A 158 13.44 -2.02 13.85
C GLY A 158 14.40 -3.21 13.73
N SER A 159 14.32 -4.19 14.65
CA SER A 159 15.28 -5.30 14.72
C SER A 159 14.97 -6.45 13.78
N ARG A 160 13.77 -6.51 13.21
CA ARG A 160 13.30 -7.62 12.37
C ARG A 160 12.42 -7.16 11.22
N VAL A 161 12.54 -7.84 10.10
CA VAL A 161 11.57 -7.76 9.00
C VAL A 161 10.77 -9.05 8.99
N ALA A 162 9.44 -8.95 9.06
CA ALA A 162 8.53 -10.05 8.77
C ALA A 162 8.10 -9.94 7.30
N LEU A 163 8.02 -11.05 6.60
CA LEU A 163 7.52 -11.11 5.23
C LEU A 163 6.76 -12.41 4.97
N VAL A 164 5.87 -12.39 4.00
CA VAL A 164 5.13 -13.55 3.51
C VAL A 164 5.52 -13.87 2.09
N SER A 165 5.63 -15.16 1.77
CA SER A 165 5.97 -15.66 0.45
C SER A 165 5.09 -16.85 0.09
N ASN A 166 4.70 -16.95 -1.19
CA ASN A 166 3.86 -18.03 -1.71
C ASN A 166 4.61 -18.80 -2.79
N THR A 167 5.25 -19.90 -2.43
CA THR A 167 5.84 -20.82 -3.41
C THR A 167 4.77 -21.69 -4.07
N SER A 168 5.12 -22.55 -5.00
CA SER A 168 4.20 -23.55 -5.55
C SER A 168 3.69 -24.55 -4.52
N GLU A 169 4.46 -24.80 -3.44
CA GLU A 169 4.24 -25.89 -2.50
C GLU A 169 3.66 -25.40 -1.16
N ALA A 170 4.11 -24.22 -0.67
CA ALA A 170 3.75 -23.71 0.64
C ALA A 170 3.72 -22.19 0.69
N SER A 171 2.96 -21.67 1.66
CA SER A 171 3.01 -20.27 2.07
C SER A 171 3.80 -20.16 3.35
N PHE A 172 4.71 -19.19 3.39
CA PHE A 172 5.63 -18.98 4.50
C PHE A 172 5.45 -17.62 5.13
N VAL A 173 5.57 -17.56 6.45
CA VAL A 173 6.05 -16.36 7.15
C VAL A 173 7.56 -16.49 7.30
N GLN A 174 8.30 -15.44 7.02
CA GLN A 174 9.73 -15.38 7.24
C GLN A 174 10.05 -14.23 8.20
N LEU A 175 10.90 -14.49 9.19
CA LEU A 175 11.43 -13.48 10.09
C LEU A 175 12.91 -13.32 9.80
N VAL A 176 13.32 -12.10 9.46
CA VAL A 176 14.69 -11.76 9.08
C VAL A 176 15.22 -10.72 10.07
N PRO A 177 16.07 -11.11 11.04
CA PRO A 177 16.73 -10.15 11.92
C PRO A 177 17.66 -9.23 11.13
N TYR A 178 17.66 -7.94 11.53
CA TYR A 178 18.50 -6.92 10.92
C TYR A 178 19.21 -6.10 11.98
N HIS A 179 20.54 -6.13 11.98
CA HIS A 179 21.39 -5.43 12.94
C HIS A 179 22.65 -4.92 12.27
N ASP A 180 23.10 -3.73 12.65
CA ASP A 180 24.34 -3.12 12.15
C ASP A 180 24.42 -3.03 10.62
N GLY A 181 23.29 -2.69 9.98
CA GLY A 181 23.22 -2.57 8.53
C GLY A 181 23.24 -3.90 7.77
N ARG A 182 23.00 -5.05 8.44
CA ARG A 182 23.09 -6.38 7.86
C ARG A 182 21.93 -7.27 8.25
N PHE A 183 21.44 -8.04 7.28
CA PHE A 183 20.56 -9.17 7.52
C PHE A 183 21.30 -10.31 8.22
N ARG A 184 20.57 -11.07 9.04
CA ARG A 184 21.09 -12.25 9.74
C ARG A 184 20.39 -13.50 9.25
N GLU A 185 20.49 -14.61 10.01
CA GLU A 185 19.84 -15.88 9.70
C GLU A 185 18.32 -15.70 9.45
N ILE A 186 17.80 -16.25 8.35
CA ILE A 186 16.39 -16.18 7.99
C ILE A 186 15.65 -17.36 8.59
N PHE A 187 14.63 -17.09 9.37
CA PHE A 187 13.75 -18.10 9.94
C PHE A 187 12.47 -18.21 9.10
N ARG A 188 12.20 -19.42 8.59
CA ARG A 188 11.04 -19.69 7.73
C ARG A 188 10.06 -20.60 8.45
N PHE A 189 8.80 -20.18 8.46
CA PHE A 189 7.70 -20.89 9.10
C PHE A 189 6.64 -21.18 8.06
N ASN A 190 6.38 -22.47 7.80
CA ASN A 190 5.28 -22.88 6.93
C ASN A 190 3.95 -22.62 7.65
N LEU A 191 3.05 -21.89 7.03
CA LEU A 191 1.74 -21.56 7.62
C LEU A 191 0.91 -22.80 7.96
N ALA A 192 1.03 -23.87 7.18
CA ALA A 192 0.34 -25.14 7.47
C ALA A 192 0.82 -25.76 8.78
N ASP A 193 2.15 -25.72 9.05
CA ASP A 193 2.72 -26.24 10.29
C ASP A 193 2.35 -25.38 11.51
N LEU A 194 1.97 -24.13 11.27
CA LEU A 194 1.48 -23.19 12.29
C LEU A 194 -0.05 -23.30 12.54
N GLY A 195 -0.74 -24.27 11.91
CA GLY A 195 -2.16 -24.48 12.09
C GLY A 195 -3.07 -23.73 11.12
N VAL A 196 -2.52 -23.10 10.06
CA VAL A 196 -3.32 -22.57 8.95
C VAL A 196 -3.61 -23.71 7.99
N GLU A 197 -4.69 -24.43 8.26
CA GLU A 197 -5.09 -25.59 7.46
C GLU A 197 -5.53 -25.20 6.05
N GLY A 198 -5.18 -26.03 5.07
CA GLY A 198 -5.65 -25.90 3.70
C GLY A 198 -7.15 -26.20 3.59
N ALA A 199 -7.86 -25.44 2.77
CA ALA A 199 -9.29 -25.55 2.58
C ALA A 199 -9.68 -26.13 1.19
N SER A 200 -8.72 -26.45 0.33
CA SER A 200 -8.95 -26.93 -1.04
C SER A 200 -7.79 -27.77 -1.58
N GLU A 201 -8.04 -28.48 -2.69
CA GLU A 201 -7.01 -29.19 -3.46
C GLU A 201 -6.13 -28.26 -4.33
N GLY A 202 -6.34 -26.94 -4.26
CA GLY A 202 -5.55 -25.95 -4.98
C GLY A 202 -4.07 -25.92 -4.55
N PRO A 203 -3.24 -25.12 -5.24
CA PRO A 203 -1.85 -24.94 -4.85
C PRO A 203 -1.73 -24.59 -3.36
N ARG A 204 -0.78 -25.17 -2.66
CA ARG A 204 -0.56 -24.94 -1.22
C ARG A 204 -1.77 -25.31 -0.34
N GLY A 205 -2.63 -26.25 -0.79
CA GLY A 205 -3.87 -26.55 -0.10
C GLY A 205 -4.88 -25.38 -0.06
N GLY A 206 -4.75 -24.39 -0.94
CA GLY A 206 -5.56 -23.18 -0.91
C GLY A 206 -5.14 -22.16 0.14
N VAL A 207 -3.88 -22.22 0.62
CA VAL A 207 -3.31 -21.21 1.52
C VAL A 207 -2.48 -20.22 0.71
N THR A 208 -2.91 -18.97 0.67
CA THR A 208 -2.13 -17.87 0.07
C THR A 208 -2.17 -16.67 1.01
N ALA A 209 -0.99 -16.22 1.46
CA ALA A 209 -0.86 -15.04 2.31
C ALA A 209 -0.53 -13.81 1.45
N THR A 210 -1.24 -12.70 1.67
CA THR A 210 -1.05 -11.45 0.92
C THR A 210 -0.44 -10.34 1.74
N ASN A 211 -0.56 -10.39 3.07
CA ASN A 211 -0.09 -9.32 3.93
C ASN A 211 0.44 -9.87 5.25
N VAL A 212 1.42 -9.18 5.81
CA VAL A 212 1.91 -9.37 7.18
C VAL A 212 2.09 -8.00 7.83
N GLN A 213 1.66 -7.87 9.10
CA GLN A 213 1.82 -6.63 9.86
C GLN A 213 2.24 -6.95 11.30
N TRP A 214 3.12 -6.12 11.85
CA TRP A 214 3.46 -6.17 13.26
C TRP A 214 2.43 -5.41 14.09
N HIS A 215 1.98 -6.05 15.16
CA HIS A 215 1.24 -5.37 16.21
C HIS A 215 2.15 -4.29 16.87
N PRO A 216 1.62 -3.12 17.27
CA PRO A 216 2.43 -2.04 17.86
C PRO A 216 3.26 -2.44 19.09
N SER A 217 2.87 -3.49 19.80
CA SER A 217 3.66 -4.02 20.92
C SER A 217 4.94 -4.75 20.49
N GLY A 218 5.11 -5.09 19.23
CA GLY A 218 6.20 -5.92 18.72
C GLY A 218 6.12 -7.41 19.09
N ARG A 219 5.06 -7.83 19.80
CA ARG A 219 4.90 -9.21 20.29
C ARG A 219 4.10 -10.09 19.35
N PHE A 220 3.25 -9.52 18.50
CA PHE A 220 2.37 -10.28 17.62
C PHE A 220 2.49 -9.79 16.18
N ILE A 221 2.13 -10.68 15.26
CA ILE A 221 1.93 -10.36 13.84
C ILE A 221 0.55 -10.83 13.39
N ALA A 222 -0.02 -10.12 12.42
CA ALA A 222 -1.21 -10.52 11.68
C ALA A 222 -0.80 -10.97 10.27
N VAL A 223 -1.44 -12.00 9.74
CA VAL A 223 -1.24 -12.51 8.38
C VAL A 223 -2.59 -12.67 7.69
N ASN A 224 -2.79 -12.01 6.57
CA ASN A 224 -4.00 -12.15 5.75
C ASN A 224 -3.89 -13.39 4.87
N ILE A 225 -4.86 -14.29 4.99
CA ILE A 225 -4.99 -15.50 4.14
C ILE A 225 -6.11 -15.25 3.15
N ASN A 226 -5.78 -14.61 2.04
CA ASN A 226 -6.77 -14.08 1.10
C ASN A 226 -7.63 -15.14 0.42
N THR A 227 -7.06 -16.29 0.10
CA THR A 227 -7.80 -17.41 -0.51
C THR A 227 -8.81 -18.07 0.43
N GLN A 228 -8.72 -17.80 1.72
CA GLN A 228 -9.64 -18.33 2.73
C GLN A 228 -10.52 -17.26 3.37
N ASN A 229 -10.39 -15.99 2.96
CA ASN A 229 -11.09 -14.85 3.55
C ASN A 229 -10.90 -14.76 5.07
N ARG A 230 -9.66 -14.96 5.55
CA ARG A 230 -9.32 -15.03 6.98
C ARG A 230 -8.06 -14.24 7.29
N VAL A 231 -7.97 -13.86 8.56
CA VAL A 231 -6.76 -13.33 9.18
C VAL A 231 -6.31 -14.27 10.28
N ALA A 232 -5.04 -14.65 10.26
CA ALA A 232 -4.38 -15.40 11.33
C ALA A 232 -3.50 -14.44 12.14
N PHE A 233 -3.45 -14.65 13.46
CA PHE A 233 -2.61 -13.88 14.36
C PHE A 233 -1.60 -14.82 15.02
N PHE A 234 -0.34 -14.38 15.12
CA PHE A 234 0.73 -15.19 15.71
C PHE A 234 1.46 -14.40 16.79
N GLU A 235 1.75 -15.05 17.90
CA GLU A 235 2.71 -14.56 18.87
C GLU A 235 4.13 -14.86 18.36
N VAL A 236 5.00 -13.86 18.47
CA VAL A 236 6.42 -13.96 18.17
C VAL A 236 7.16 -14.03 19.49
N ALA A 237 7.73 -15.17 19.81
CA ALA A 237 8.53 -15.39 21.00
C ALA A 237 9.99 -15.66 20.62
N ASP A 238 10.93 -15.33 21.50
CA ASP A 238 12.33 -15.71 21.37
C ASP A 238 12.67 -16.81 22.38
N ARG A 239 13.14 -17.93 21.86
CA ARG A 239 13.69 -18.99 22.70
C ARG A 239 15.14 -19.26 22.31
N GLU A 240 16.04 -19.14 23.25
CA GLU A 240 17.48 -19.37 23.06
C GLU A 240 18.06 -18.59 21.87
N GLY A 241 17.57 -17.36 21.63
CA GLY A 241 18.00 -16.49 20.52
C GLY A 241 17.39 -16.84 19.15
N ARG A 242 16.40 -17.73 19.10
CA ARG A 242 15.68 -18.09 17.87
C ARG A 242 14.21 -17.65 18.00
N PRO A 243 13.66 -17.00 16.97
CA PRO A 243 12.24 -16.68 16.96
C PRO A 243 11.40 -17.95 16.78
N GLU A 244 10.29 -18.00 17.49
CA GLU A 244 9.21 -18.97 17.33
C GLU A 244 7.92 -18.27 17.03
N LEU A 245 7.08 -18.86 16.19
CA LEU A 245 5.72 -18.40 15.92
C LEU A 245 4.72 -19.39 16.46
N GLN A 246 3.74 -18.89 17.18
CA GLN A 246 2.62 -19.67 17.68
C GLN A 246 1.30 -18.97 17.36
N LEU A 247 0.29 -19.70 16.90
CA LEU A 247 -1.04 -19.15 16.67
C LEU A 247 -1.56 -18.49 17.96
N TRP A 248 -1.95 -17.21 17.85
CA TRP A 248 -2.51 -16.43 18.96
C TRP A 248 -4.03 -16.31 18.79
N GLY A 249 -4.76 -17.12 19.56
CA GLY A 249 -6.20 -17.19 19.49
C GLY A 249 -6.71 -17.90 18.24
N ASN A 250 -7.86 -17.45 17.75
CA ASN A 250 -8.52 -18.01 16.56
C ASN A 250 -8.19 -17.21 15.29
N MET A 251 -8.25 -17.86 14.14
CA MET A 251 -8.35 -17.16 12.86
C MET A 251 -9.73 -16.51 12.74
N VAL A 252 -9.79 -15.31 12.16
CA VAL A 252 -11.03 -14.53 12.01
C VAL A 252 -11.43 -14.46 10.56
N GLU A 253 -12.67 -14.81 10.26
CA GLU A 253 -13.29 -14.64 8.96
C GLU A 253 -13.60 -13.16 8.71
N VAL A 254 -13.23 -12.64 7.53
CA VAL A 254 -13.42 -11.26 7.08
C VAL A 254 -14.16 -11.23 5.74
N GLY A 255 -14.13 -10.13 5.02
CA GLY A 255 -14.68 -10.07 3.67
C GLY A 255 -13.83 -10.82 2.64
N ALA A 256 -14.25 -10.80 1.39
CA ALA A 256 -13.60 -11.54 0.32
C ALA A 256 -12.24 -10.97 -0.03
N ASP A 257 -11.22 -11.84 -0.11
CA ASP A 257 -9.87 -11.49 -0.54
C ASP A 257 -9.24 -10.37 0.35
N PRO A 258 -9.01 -10.61 1.67
CA PRO A 258 -8.33 -9.65 2.53
C PRO A 258 -6.90 -9.41 2.03
N PHE A 259 -6.68 -8.25 1.42
CA PHE A 259 -5.49 -7.97 0.64
C PHE A 259 -4.44 -7.24 1.47
N VAL A 260 -4.75 -6.05 1.96
CA VAL A 260 -3.92 -5.27 2.88
C VAL A 260 -4.53 -5.23 4.26
N GLY A 261 -3.73 -5.06 5.30
CA GLY A 261 -4.22 -4.92 6.66
C GLY A 261 -3.36 -3.98 7.48
N ARG A 262 -3.96 -3.37 8.51
CA ARG A 262 -3.29 -2.45 9.44
C ARG A 262 -3.83 -2.63 10.86
N PHE A 263 -2.93 -2.59 11.83
CA PHE A 263 -3.32 -2.39 13.21
C PHE A 263 -3.68 -0.92 13.45
N THR A 264 -4.60 -0.66 14.38
CA THR A 264 -4.74 0.68 14.96
C THR A 264 -3.51 1.01 15.78
N PRO A 265 -3.16 2.30 15.97
CA PRO A 265 -1.98 2.71 16.74
C PRO A 265 -1.96 2.20 18.18
N ASP A 266 -3.13 2.01 18.80
CA ASP A 266 -3.29 1.44 20.14
C ASP A 266 -3.28 -0.10 20.19
N GLY A 267 -3.26 -0.75 19.02
CA GLY A 267 -3.24 -2.21 18.89
C GLY A 267 -4.54 -2.92 19.21
N ARG A 268 -5.64 -2.21 19.49
CA ARG A 268 -6.92 -2.85 19.85
C ARG A 268 -7.65 -3.47 18.68
N PHE A 269 -7.44 -2.93 17.50
CA PHE A 269 -8.10 -3.41 16.29
C PHE A 269 -7.09 -3.74 15.19
N TYR A 270 -7.46 -4.70 14.35
CA TYR A 270 -6.86 -4.96 13.06
C TYR A 270 -7.90 -4.74 11.96
N ILE A 271 -7.51 -4.02 10.92
CA ILE A 271 -8.41 -3.61 9.84
C ILE A 271 -7.89 -4.21 8.55
N THR A 272 -8.78 -4.83 7.74
CA THR A 272 -8.43 -5.37 6.42
C THR A 272 -9.11 -4.60 5.32
N SER A 273 -8.43 -4.43 4.19
CA SER A 273 -9.05 -4.12 2.90
C SER A 273 -9.40 -5.43 2.22
N ASP A 274 -10.69 -5.69 2.06
CA ASP A 274 -11.23 -6.89 1.45
C ASP A 274 -11.47 -6.58 -0.04
N TRP A 275 -10.44 -6.79 -0.86
CA TRP A 275 -10.38 -6.33 -2.25
C TRP A 275 -11.48 -6.93 -3.13
N GLY A 276 -11.84 -8.18 -2.86
CA GLY A 276 -12.96 -8.83 -3.54
C GLY A 276 -12.62 -9.43 -4.90
N ARG A 277 -11.39 -9.90 -5.09
CA ARG A 277 -10.95 -10.57 -6.33
C ARG A 277 -11.88 -11.70 -6.73
N ASN A 278 -12.21 -11.77 -8.01
CA ASN A 278 -12.92 -12.90 -8.57
C ASN A 278 -11.96 -14.05 -8.89
N PHE A 279 -11.77 -14.98 -7.96
CA PHE A 279 -10.89 -16.14 -8.14
C PHE A 279 -11.41 -17.14 -9.17
N SER A 280 -12.68 -17.11 -9.54
CA SER A 280 -13.25 -18.01 -10.57
C SER A 280 -13.04 -17.52 -11.98
N ALA A 281 -12.64 -16.25 -12.18
CA ALA A 281 -12.38 -15.71 -13.49
C ALA A 281 -11.13 -16.32 -14.13
N THR A 282 -11.23 -16.62 -15.42
CA THR A 282 -10.15 -17.20 -16.21
C THR A 282 -9.23 -16.15 -16.82
N SER A 283 -9.73 -14.92 -17.04
CA SER A 283 -8.94 -13.79 -17.55
C SER A 283 -8.40 -12.93 -16.42
N LEU A 284 -7.28 -12.26 -16.63
CA LEU A 284 -6.72 -11.30 -15.68
C LEU A 284 -7.70 -10.16 -15.42
N GLU A 285 -8.30 -9.59 -16.47
CA GLU A 285 -9.31 -8.54 -16.39
C GLU A 285 -10.51 -8.98 -15.52
N GLY A 286 -11.02 -10.17 -15.75
CA GLY A 286 -12.15 -10.72 -14.98
C GLY A 286 -11.86 -10.96 -13.51
N ARG A 287 -10.58 -10.99 -13.10
CA ARG A 287 -10.16 -11.11 -11.69
C ARG A 287 -10.24 -9.80 -10.93
N VAL A 288 -10.10 -8.68 -11.61
CA VAL A 288 -10.23 -7.35 -10.98
C VAL A 288 -11.68 -7.15 -10.57
N PRO A 289 -11.97 -6.68 -9.34
CA PRO A 289 -13.33 -6.45 -8.87
C PRO A 289 -14.13 -5.51 -9.77
N ASP A 290 -15.41 -5.77 -9.91
CA ASP A 290 -16.40 -4.94 -10.63
C ASP A 290 -17.50 -4.41 -9.69
N ARG A 291 -17.37 -4.68 -8.40
CA ARG A 291 -18.28 -4.27 -7.32
C ARG A 291 -17.51 -3.54 -6.25
N PRO A 292 -18.17 -2.74 -5.40
CA PRO A 292 -17.55 -2.14 -4.23
C PRO A 292 -16.82 -3.19 -3.40
N SER A 293 -15.61 -2.83 -2.97
CA SER A 293 -14.84 -3.60 -2.00
C SER A 293 -15.36 -3.34 -0.57
N ALA A 294 -14.79 -3.98 0.41
CA ALA A 294 -15.15 -3.78 1.80
C ALA A 294 -13.93 -3.58 2.69
N ILE A 295 -14.18 -3.10 3.89
CA ILE A 295 -13.23 -3.10 5.00
C ILE A 295 -13.84 -3.92 6.12
N SER A 296 -13.06 -4.77 6.78
CA SER A 296 -13.45 -5.46 8.01
C SER A 296 -12.62 -4.97 9.18
N VAL A 297 -13.24 -4.82 10.36
CA VAL A 297 -12.57 -4.49 11.62
C VAL A 297 -12.63 -5.68 12.55
N ILE A 298 -11.47 -6.11 13.01
CA ILE A 298 -11.30 -7.20 13.98
C ILE A 298 -10.89 -6.59 15.31
N ARG A 299 -11.66 -6.85 16.35
CA ARG A 299 -11.26 -6.57 17.74
C ARG A 299 -10.35 -7.69 18.21
N LEU A 300 -9.18 -7.32 18.71
CA LEU A 300 -8.23 -8.26 19.27
C LEU A 300 -8.59 -8.58 20.73
N ALA A 301 -8.34 -9.82 21.13
CA ALA A 301 -8.41 -10.19 22.53
C ALA A 301 -7.30 -9.49 23.33
N ASP A 302 -7.57 -9.21 24.60
CA ASP A 302 -6.55 -8.75 25.52
C ASP A 302 -5.52 -9.87 25.76
N PRO A 303 -4.23 -9.66 25.44
CA PRO A 303 -3.21 -10.70 25.64
C PRO A 303 -3.01 -11.11 27.09
N SER A 304 -3.45 -10.29 28.06
CA SER A 304 -3.39 -10.57 29.49
C SER A 304 -4.60 -11.31 30.04
N ALA A 305 -5.63 -11.53 29.18
CA ALA A 305 -6.85 -12.19 29.62
C ALA A 305 -6.56 -13.65 30.04
N SER A 306 -7.05 -14.03 31.21
CA SER A 306 -6.94 -15.40 31.73
C SER A 306 -7.93 -16.39 31.11
N ARG A 307 -8.70 -15.94 30.10
CA ARG A 307 -9.72 -16.72 29.39
C ARG A 307 -9.20 -17.15 28.02
N GLU A 308 -9.97 -18.00 27.34
CA GLU A 308 -9.73 -18.33 25.93
C GLU A 308 -9.54 -17.06 25.10
N ILE A 309 -8.42 -16.97 24.40
CA ILE A 309 -8.08 -15.83 23.53
C ILE A 309 -8.95 -15.93 22.28
N ARG A 310 -9.85 -14.97 22.10
CA ARG A 310 -10.76 -14.93 20.96
C ARG A 310 -10.82 -13.55 20.35
N HIS A 311 -10.42 -13.47 19.07
CA HIS A 311 -10.56 -12.29 18.22
C HIS A 311 -11.92 -12.32 17.51
N GLU A 312 -12.49 -11.16 17.21
CA GLU A 312 -13.83 -11.06 16.65
C GLU A 312 -13.92 -9.97 15.57
N ARG A 313 -14.49 -10.30 14.41
CA ARG A 313 -14.91 -9.28 13.45
C ARG A 313 -16.15 -8.57 13.98
N ILE A 314 -16.03 -7.28 14.24
CA ILE A 314 -17.06 -6.48 14.94
C ILE A 314 -17.79 -5.50 14.01
N SER A 315 -17.18 -5.10 12.91
CA SER A 315 -17.81 -4.20 11.94
C SER A 315 -17.23 -4.39 10.54
N SER A 316 -17.95 -3.89 9.56
CA SER A 316 -17.50 -3.76 8.18
C SER A 316 -18.19 -2.57 7.52
N ALA A 317 -17.55 -2.01 6.47
CA ALA A 317 -18.12 -0.95 5.66
C ALA A 317 -17.70 -1.13 4.18
N GLU A 318 -18.54 -0.66 3.26
CA GLU A 318 -18.20 -0.63 1.84
C GLU A 318 -17.24 0.53 1.53
N THR A 319 -16.33 0.28 0.59
CA THR A 319 -15.48 1.29 -0.05
C THR A 319 -15.92 1.49 -1.50
N ASP A 320 -15.11 2.14 -2.33
CA ASP A 320 -15.30 2.11 -3.77
C ASP A 320 -14.67 0.83 -4.37
N VAL A 321 -14.70 0.68 -5.70
CA VAL A 321 -14.31 -0.55 -6.41
C VAL A 321 -12.79 -0.72 -6.42
N ALA A 322 -12.34 -1.96 -6.22
CA ALA A 322 -10.93 -2.38 -6.24
C ALA A 322 -10.05 -1.58 -5.27
N SER A 323 -10.39 -1.68 -3.98
CA SER A 323 -9.73 -1.03 -2.85
C SER A 323 -8.47 -1.79 -2.46
N GLU A 324 -7.29 -1.37 -2.89
CA GLU A 324 -6.02 -2.03 -2.60
C GLU A 324 -5.33 -1.44 -1.36
N GLY A 325 -4.84 -0.21 -1.44
CA GLY A 325 -4.15 0.45 -0.34
C GLY A 325 -5.06 0.73 0.86
N LEU A 326 -4.53 0.56 2.06
CA LEU A 326 -5.22 0.80 3.32
C LEU A 326 -4.29 1.53 4.29
N ALA A 327 -4.75 2.63 4.88
CA ALA A 327 -4.05 3.32 5.95
C ALA A 327 -5.00 3.70 7.08
N VAL A 328 -4.45 3.70 8.30
CA VAL A 328 -5.10 4.20 9.52
C VAL A 328 -4.38 5.47 9.95
N SER A 329 -5.14 6.53 10.28
CA SER A 329 -4.54 7.78 10.76
C SER A 329 -3.79 7.58 12.08
N PRO A 330 -2.75 8.39 12.37
CA PRO A 330 -1.96 8.25 13.61
C PRO A 330 -2.77 8.39 14.89
N ASP A 331 -3.91 9.08 14.86
CA ASP A 331 -4.83 9.20 16.00
C ASP A 331 -5.86 8.05 16.06
N GLY A 332 -5.83 7.11 15.10
CA GLY A 332 -6.72 5.97 15.04
C GLY A 332 -8.17 6.28 14.67
N ARG A 333 -8.49 7.52 14.26
CA ARG A 333 -9.88 7.99 14.05
C ARG A 333 -10.37 7.89 12.62
N TYR A 334 -9.45 7.79 11.67
CA TYR A 334 -9.76 7.74 10.25
C TYR A 334 -9.08 6.55 9.60
N VAL A 335 -9.77 6.00 8.63
CA VAL A 335 -9.27 4.94 7.74
C VAL A 335 -9.44 5.44 6.32
N ALA A 336 -8.43 5.26 5.49
CA ALA A 336 -8.51 5.59 4.07
C ALA A 336 -8.11 4.39 3.23
N THR A 337 -8.82 4.19 2.10
CA THR A 337 -8.42 3.23 1.07
C THR A 337 -8.18 3.92 -0.25
N VAL A 338 -7.28 3.34 -1.04
CA VAL A 338 -7.00 3.78 -2.40
C VAL A 338 -7.66 2.79 -3.36
N ASN A 339 -8.53 3.28 -4.23
CA ASN A 339 -9.40 2.46 -5.07
C ASN A 339 -9.05 2.69 -6.54
N MET A 340 -8.51 1.66 -7.20
CA MET A 340 -8.09 1.78 -8.60
C MET A 340 -9.25 1.87 -9.58
N ARG A 341 -10.42 1.33 -9.21
CA ARG A 341 -11.61 1.26 -10.06
C ARG A 341 -11.30 0.62 -11.42
N GLY A 342 -11.75 1.24 -12.52
CA GLY A 342 -11.49 0.79 -13.88
C GLY A 342 -10.33 1.51 -14.58
N THR A 343 -9.46 2.21 -13.85
CA THR A 343 -8.42 3.07 -14.44
C THR A 343 -7.34 2.29 -15.20
N ALA A 344 -7.13 1.03 -14.86
CA ALA A 344 -6.16 0.15 -15.51
C ALA A 344 -6.67 -0.52 -16.80
N PHE A 345 -7.96 -0.37 -17.13
CA PHE A 345 -8.52 -0.97 -18.33
C PHE A 345 -8.30 -0.12 -19.59
N PRO A 346 -8.36 -0.74 -20.79
CA PRO A 346 -8.33 0.00 -22.04
C PRO A 346 -9.42 1.07 -22.12
N VAL A 347 -9.08 2.23 -22.70
CA VAL A 347 -9.97 3.41 -22.79
C VAL A 347 -11.28 3.13 -23.54
N ASP A 348 -11.27 2.18 -24.49
CA ASP A 348 -12.42 1.72 -25.26
C ASP A 348 -13.16 0.54 -24.59
N GLY A 349 -12.70 0.08 -23.43
CA GLY A 349 -13.32 -1.01 -22.67
C GLY A 349 -14.54 -0.55 -21.87
N GLU A 350 -15.56 -1.40 -21.74
CA GLU A 350 -16.78 -1.12 -20.97
C GLU A 350 -16.52 -0.81 -19.48
N ARG A 351 -15.43 -1.35 -18.93
CA ARG A 351 -15.05 -1.19 -17.52
C ARG A 351 -14.15 0.01 -17.27
N PHE A 352 -13.75 0.72 -18.33
CA PHE A 352 -12.85 1.85 -18.20
C PHE A 352 -13.47 2.97 -17.36
N GLN A 353 -12.68 3.52 -16.45
CA GLN A 353 -12.99 4.71 -15.69
C GLN A 353 -11.74 5.59 -15.63
N ARG A 354 -11.94 6.90 -15.89
CA ARG A 354 -10.82 7.85 -15.93
C ARG A 354 -10.30 8.21 -14.54
N GLU A 355 -11.18 8.16 -13.54
CA GLU A 355 -10.87 8.56 -12.18
C GLU A 355 -10.78 7.36 -11.25
N ALA A 356 -9.74 7.37 -10.45
CA ALA A 356 -9.61 6.59 -9.22
C ALA A 356 -10.22 7.37 -8.06
N THR A 357 -10.31 6.76 -6.89
CA THR A 357 -10.83 7.42 -5.68
C THR A 357 -10.01 7.08 -4.45
N VAL A 358 -10.09 7.96 -3.46
CA VAL A 358 -9.78 7.64 -2.06
C VAL A 358 -11.11 7.55 -1.31
N THR A 359 -11.40 6.41 -0.68
CA THR A 359 -12.51 6.32 0.28
C THR A 359 -12.01 6.71 1.66
N LEU A 360 -12.67 7.66 2.31
CA LEU A 360 -12.43 8.04 3.71
C LEU A 360 -13.55 7.52 4.60
N LEU A 361 -13.16 6.90 5.73
CA LEU A 361 -14.08 6.45 6.77
C LEU A 361 -13.63 7.00 8.12
N SER A 362 -14.58 7.23 9.04
CA SER A 362 -14.29 7.41 10.45
C SER A 362 -14.34 6.08 11.18
N LEU A 363 -13.44 5.92 12.15
CA LEU A 363 -13.38 4.77 13.05
C LEU A 363 -13.68 5.23 14.47
N ASP A 364 -14.66 4.63 15.09
CA ASP A 364 -14.91 4.80 16.53
C ASP A 364 -13.91 3.95 17.32
N GLY A 365 -12.99 4.60 18.01
CA GLY A 365 -11.91 3.94 18.73
C GLY A 365 -12.37 3.08 19.92
N GLU A 366 -13.60 3.21 20.42
CA GLU A 366 -14.12 2.39 21.53
C GLU A 366 -14.87 1.16 21.01
N THR A 367 -15.72 1.35 20.02
CA THR A 367 -16.59 0.30 19.51
C THR A 367 -16.01 -0.42 18.30
N GLY A 368 -15.10 0.23 17.54
CA GLY A 368 -14.59 -0.24 16.26
C GLY A 368 -15.58 -0.06 15.11
N ALA A 369 -16.66 0.73 15.32
CA ALA A 369 -17.62 1.01 14.26
C ALA A 369 -17.00 1.89 13.17
N LEU A 370 -17.23 1.53 11.91
CA LEU A 370 -16.85 2.29 10.73
C LEU A 370 -18.04 3.07 10.18
N THR A 371 -17.79 4.31 9.77
CA THR A 371 -18.76 5.12 9.03
C THR A 371 -18.08 5.72 7.80
N LYS A 372 -18.58 5.39 6.60
CA LYS A 372 -18.09 5.98 5.34
C LYS A 372 -18.43 7.47 5.31
N ILE A 373 -17.40 8.29 5.08
CA ILE A 373 -17.53 9.74 4.93
C ILE A 373 -17.75 10.09 3.47
N GLY A 374 -16.95 9.52 2.55
CA GLY A 374 -17.11 9.74 1.12
C GLY A 374 -16.00 9.14 0.28
N ASP A 375 -16.21 9.20 -1.03
CA ASP A 375 -15.24 8.85 -2.06
C ASP A 375 -14.74 10.12 -2.73
N TYR A 376 -13.43 10.30 -2.82
CA TYR A 376 -12.76 11.51 -3.30
C TYR A 376 -12.02 11.20 -4.60
N PRO A 377 -12.55 11.66 -5.77
CA PRO A 377 -12.00 11.30 -7.06
C PRO A 377 -10.72 12.08 -7.38
N PHE A 378 -9.85 11.43 -8.16
CA PHE A 378 -8.68 12.02 -8.78
C PHE A 378 -8.33 11.29 -10.08
N GLU A 379 -7.79 12.03 -11.06
CA GLU A 379 -7.36 11.44 -12.33
C GLU A 379 -6.03 10.73 -12.15
N GLY A 380 -5.93 9.48 -12.61
CA GLY A 380 -4.69 8.69 -12.58
C GLY A 380 -4.95 7.22 -12.82
N VAL A 381 -3.93 6.50 -13.23
CA VAL A 381 -4.00 5.08 -13.55
C VAL A 381 -3.34 4.27 -12.46
N LEU A 382 -4.02 3.21 -12.02
CA LEU A 382 -3.51 2.19 -11.11
C LEU A 382 -2.90 2.79 -9.82
N PRO A 383 -3.67 3.53 -9.01
CA PRO A 383 -3.23 3.89 -7.67
C PRO A 383 -3.35 2.66 -6.77
N GLU A 384 -2.33 2.39 -5.96
CA GLU A 384 -2.30 1.19 -5.12
C GLU A 384 -1.96 1.50 -3.66
N GLY A 385 -0.89 2.26 -3.40
CA GLY A 385 -0.44 2.57 -2.06
C GLY A 385 -1.01 3.88 -1.52
N GLY A 386 -1.13 3.99 -0.19
CA GLY A 386 -1.50 5.24 0.46
C GLY A 386 -1.11 5.28 1.93
N VAL A 387 -0.81 6.48 2.44
CA VAL A 387 -0.36 6.71 3.82
C VAL A 387 -0.85 8.06 4.34
N PHE A 388 -1.21 8.13 5.62
CA PHE A 388 -1.37 9.41 6.31
C PHE A 388 0.00 9.96 6.72
N ASP A 389 0.15 11.29 6.73
CA ASP A 389 1.31 11.91 7.33
C ASP A 389 1.30 11.74 8.87
N LEU A 390 2.38 12.11 9.55
CA LEU A 390 2.56 11.84 10.98
C LEU A 390 1.56 12.54 11.90
N THR A 391 0.94 13.62 11.45
CA THR A 391 -0.13 14.32 12.19
C THR A 391 -1.52 13.83 11.79
N GLY A 392 -1.62 13.05 10.71
CA GLY A 392 -2.88 12.67 10.12
C GLY A 392 -3.67 13.87 9.56
N ASP A 393 -2.99 14.95 9.19
CA ASP A 393 -3.60 16.12 8.56
C ASP A 393 -3.59 15.99 7.02
N HIS A 394 -2.73 15.11 6.49
CA HIS A 394 -2.65 14.84 5.06
C HIS A 394 -2.67 13.34 4.77
N PHE A 395 -3.18 13.00 3.61
CA PHE A 395 -3.15 11.66 3.04
C PHE A 395 -2.50 11.70 1.67
N LEU A 396 -1.62 10.75 1.41
CA LEU A 396 -0.90 10.55 0.16
C LEU A 396 -1.40 9.28 -0.52
N ALA A 397 -1.70 9.35 -1.82
CA ALA A 397 -2.01 8.19 -2.63
C ALA A 397 -1.01 8.10 -3.79
N THR A 398 -0.51 6.90 -4.08
CA THR A 398 0.35 6.68 -5.25
C THR A 398 -0.45 6.73 -6.53
N VAL A 399 0.17 7.18 -7.61
CA VAL A 399 -0.38 7.15 -8.97
C VAL A 399 0.67 6.57 -9.89
N PHE A 400 0.40 5.39 -10.42
CA PHE A 400 1.35 4.62 -11.19
C PHE A 400 1.80 5.34 -12.47
N HIS A 401 0.84 5.85 -13.25
CA HIS A 401 1.06 6.75 -14.38
C HIS A 401 -0.18 7.57 -14.71
N GLY A 402 -0.05 8.56 -15.57
CA GLY A 402 -1.17 9.31 -16.14
C GLY A 402 -1.79 8.59 -17.35
N HIS A 403 -2.98 9.01 -17.74
CA HIS A 403 -3.54 8.63 -19.04
C HIS A 403 -2.73 9.25 -20.19
N GLU A 404 -2.74 8.67 -21.40
CA GLU A 404 -1.99 9.15 -22.56
C GLU A 404 -2.24 10.64 -22.87
N SER A 405 -3.45 11.13 -22.61
CA SER A 405 -3.84 12.53 -22.81
C SER A 405 -3.63 13.42 -21.58
N ALA A 406 -3.07 12.88 -20.49
CA ALA A 406 -2.87 13.64 -19.26
C ALA A 406 -1.72 14.64 -19.40
N GLY A 407 -1.94 15.86 -18.91
CA GLY A 407 -0.84 16.80 -18.71
C GLY A 407 0.08 16.35 -17.58
N GLU A 408 1.25 16.99 -17.46
CA GLU A 408 2.26 16.68 -16.44
C GLU A 408 1.70 16.65 -15.00
N ALA A 409 0.76 17.53 -14.71
CA ALA A 409 0.08 17.62 -13.40
C ALA A 409 -0.75 16.37 -13.04
N ASN A 410 -1.08 15.52 -14.01
CA ASN A 410 -1.83 14.28 -13.84
C ASN A 410 -0.99 13.04 -14.25
N GLY A 411 0.32 13.20 -14.34
CA GLY A 411 1.29 12.13 -14.57
C GLY A 411 1.50 11.23 -13.34
N PRO A 412 2.54 10.37 -13.34
CA PRO A 412 2.88 9.54 -12.19
C PRO A 412 3.30 10.39 -10.98
N GLY A 413 3.04 9.91 -9.77
CA GLY A 413 3.43 10.65 -8.58
C GLY A 413 2.65 10.31 -7.31
N LEU A 414 2.71 11.22 -6.34
CA LEU A 414 1.92 11.19 -5.11
C LEU A 414 0.81 12.24 -5.17
N GLU A 415 -0.42 11.79 -5.17
CA GLU A 415 -1.59 12.65 -4.99
C GLU A 415 -1.71 13.04 -3.53
N VAL A 416 -1.83 14.34 -3.25
CA VAL A 416 -1.83 14.89 -1.88
C VAL A 416 -3.22 15.39 -1.54
N PHE A 417 -3.77 14.90 -0.44
CA PHE A 417 -5.03 15.34 0.13
C PHE A 417 -4.80 15.94 1.52
N ARG A 418 -5.54 16.99 1.85
CA ARG A 418 -5.66 17.47 3.22
C ARG A 418 -6.91 16.87 3.84
N LEU A 419 -6.77 16.30 5.05
CA LEU A 419 -7.89 15.87 5.87
C LEU A 419 -8.52 17.09 6.55
N VAL A 420 -9.74 17.39 6.18
CA VAL A 420 -10.58 18.38 6.87
C VAL A 420 -11.22 17.65 8.04
N LYS A 421 -10.90 18.05 9.27
CA LYS A 421 -11.43 17.49 10.52
C LYS A 421 -12.60 18.34 11.04
N GLY A 422 -13.39 17.82 11.96
CA GLY A 422 -14.49 18.54 12.62
C GLY A 422 -15.86 17.95 12.35
N ASN A 423 -16.91 18.79 12.34
CA ASN A 423 -18.30 18.32 12.24
C ASN A 423 -18.68 17.78 10.85
N ASN A 424 -17.94 18.14 9.83
CA ASN A 424 -18.14 17.67 8.46
C ASN A 424 -16.80 17.26 7.86
N PRO A 425 -16.26 16.11 8.30
CA PRO A 425 -14.93 15.66 7.87
C PRO A 425 -14.93 15.28 6.38
N GLY A 426 -13.75 15.38 5.76
CA GLY A 426 -13.59 15.05 4.36
C GLY A 426 -12.15 15.22 3.88
N LEU A 427 -11.88 14.89 2.61
CA LEU A 427 -10.60 15.12 1.97
C LEU A 427 -10.70 16.28 0.98
N GLN A 428 -9.71 17.16 1.00
CA GLN A 428 -9.51 18.21 0.01
C GLN A 428 -8.26 17.89 -0.80
N ARG A 429 -8.40 17.68 -2.10
CA ARG A 429 -7.28 17.52 -3.01
C ARG A 429 -6.44 18.80 -3.05
N LEU A 430 -5.12 18.69 -2.85
CA LEU A 430 -4.18 19.81 -2.91
C LEU A 430 -3.39 19.83 -4.22
N GLY A 431 -3.06 18.67 -4.78
CA GLY A 431 -2.29 18.50 -6.00
C GLY A 431 -1.45 17.24 -5.99
N ARG A 432 -0.50 17.16 -6.93
CA ARG A 432 0.36 15.99 -7.12
C ARG A 432 1.83 16.36 -7.09
N ILE A 433 2.63 15.56 -6.39
CA ILE A 433 4.09 15.60 -6.44
C ILE A 433 4.53 14.64 -7.55
N PRO A 434 5.10 15.12 -8.67
CA PRO A 434 5.52 14.25 -9.77
C PRO A 434 6.66 13.32 -9.34
N LEU A 435 6.59 12.07 -9.79
CA LEU A 435 7.60 11.04 -9.54
C LEU A 435 7.85 10.23 -10.82
N PRO A 436 8.89 9.37 -10.86
CA PRO A 436 9.09 8.45 -11.97
C PRO A 436 7.87 7.55 -12.23
N HIS A 437 7.76 7.05 -13.46
CA HIS A 437 6.73 6.06 -13.85
C HIS A 437 6.74 4.86 -12.89
N GLY A 438 5.56 4.32 -12.63
CA GLY A 438 5.43 3.07 -11.91
C GLY A 438 5.31 3.18 -10.41
N VAL A 439 5.16 4.38 -9.86
CA VAL A 439 5.02 4.59 -8.41
C VAL A 439 3.79 3.84 -7.87
N HIS A 440 4.01 2.88 -6.96
CA HIS A 440 2.94 2.02 -6.45
C HIS A 440 2.93 1.84 -4.92
N HIS A 441 4.01 2.16 -4.22
CA HIS A 441 4.04 2.13 -2.77
C HIS A 441 4.71 3.39 -2.22
N VAL A 442 4.25 3.84 -1.05
CA VAL A 442 4.79 4.97 -0.30
C VAL A 442 4.81 4.66 1.19
N ASP A 443 5.90 5.01 1.85
CA ASP A 443 6.01 4.99 3.30
C ASP A 443 6.71 6.26 3.79
N LEU A 444 6.47 6.64 5.05
CA LEU A 444 7.03 7.84 5.65
C LEU A 444 7.24 7.69 7.16
N THR A 445 8.15 8.47 7.71
CA THR A 445 8.51 8.41 9.13
C THR A 445 8.96 9.76 9.67
N SER A 446 9.01 9.86 10.99
CA SER A 446 9.48 11.04 11.72
C SER A 446 11.00 11.23 11.66
N GLY A 447 11.79 10.19 11.36
CA GLY A 447 13.25 10.23 11.31
C GLY A 447 13.89 10.27 12.68
#